data_8c8c07c5f2f7338e9517c6c0d9fb2a71
#
_entry.id   8c8c07c5f2f7338e9517c6c0d9fb2a71
#
_cell.length_a   1.000
_cell.length_b   1.000
_cell.length_c   1.000
_cell.angle_alpha   90.00
_cell.angle_beta   90.00
_cell.angle_gamma   90.00
#
_symmetry.space_group_name_H-M   'P 1'
#
loop_
_entity.id
_entity.type
_entity.pdbx_description
1 polymer ?
#
loop_
_entity_poly.entity_id
_entity_poly.type
_entity_poly.pdbx_seq_one_letter_code
_entity_poly.pdbx_strand_id
1 'polypeptide(L)'
;MLLAGSISTLLPASQAQAFEVQPDSDQDTELQLLKDFIHFVKIARFDVAADLGEQLLDMGMDSESFVDLVEKSRELQRFEEAVAAGMRVPVLEPIAAKLDSAFHEGKLARARNPQEVARNIALLTEGLRARSLARERLIIAGEYAMPQLLNAYLQQEDLSLKAQVQRLLVDMGRHAIVPLITAMPELNGTRQEAIAEVLGLIPYRTS
;
A
#
# COMPACT_ATOMS: atom_id res chain seq x y z
N MET A 1 4.40 -51.54 -66.60
CA MET A 1 3.26 -51.37 -65.67
C MET A 1 3.77 -51.21 -64.26
N LEU A 2 3.89 -50.01 -63.83
CA LEU A 2 4.33 -49.63 -62.44
C LEU A 2 3.47 -48.48 -61.97
N LEU A 3 2.60 -48.81 -61.01
CA LEU A 3 1.73 -47.83 -60.32
C LEU A 3 2.51 -47.15 -59.21
N ALA A 4 2.67 -45.84 -59.31
CA ALA A 4 3.21 -44.97 -58.24
C ALA A 4 2.07 -44.56 -57.29
N GLY A 5 2.10 -45.09 -56.10
CA GLY A 5 1.22 -44.63 -54.99
C GLY A 5 1.81 -43.37 -54.29
N SER A 6 1.12 -42.25 -54.41
CA SER A 6 1.42 -41.04 -53.65
C SER A 6 0.84 -41.16 -52.25
N ILE A 7 1.70 -41.18 -51.27
CA ILE A 7 1.32 -41.07 -49.86
C ILE A 7 1.32 -39.59 -49.48
N SER A 8 0.12 -39.02 -49.34
CA SER A 8 -0.06 -37.68 -48.75
C SER A 8 -0.04 -37.80 -47.23
N THR A 9 1.05 -37.39 -46.63
CA THR A 9 1.17 -37.19 -45.18
C THR A 9 0.48 -35.89 -44.78
N LEU A 10 -0.69 -36.01 -44.19
CA LEU A 10 -1.35 -34.91 -43.46
C LEU A 10 -0.60 -34.63 -42.14
N LEU A 11 0.02 -33.49 -42.04
CA LEU A 11 0.53 -32.94 -40.78
C LEU A 11 -0.66 -32.43 -39.94
N PRO A 12 -0.78 -32.78 -38.66
CA PRO A 12 -1.78 -32.19 -37.81
C PRO A 12 -1.40 -30.74 -37.53
N ALA A 13 -2.31 -29.81 -37.84
CA ALA A 13 -2.23 -28.45 -37.45
C ALA A 13 -2.20 -28.36 -35.90
N SER A 14 -1.03 -27.98 -35.38
CA SER A 14 -0.86 -27.62 -33.98
C SER A 14 -1.79 -26.45 -33.69
N GLN A 15 -2.85 -26.69 -32.94
CA GLN A 15 -3.69 -25.66 -32.37
C GLN A 15 -2.83 -24.96 -31.30
N ALA A 16 -2.22 -23.84 -31.67
CA ALA A 16 -1.77 -22.85 -30.75
C ALA A 16 -3.02 -22.29 -30.05
N GLN A 17 -3.37 -22.88 -28.91
CA GLN A 17 -4.28 -22.22 -27.97
C GLN A 17 -3.60 -20.92 -27.55
N ALA A 18 -4.04 -19.82 -28.16
CA ALA A 18 -3.82 -18.52 -27.60
C ALA A 18 -4.42 -18.56 -26.19
N PHE A 19 -3.56 -18.45 -25.18
CA PHE A 19 -3.97 -18.09 -23.83
C PHE A 19 -4.53 -16.68 -23.97
N GLU A 20 -5.83 -16.57 -24.19
CA GLU A 20 -6.57 -15.35 -23.92
C GLU A 20 -6.46 -15.13 -22.42
N VAL A 21 -5.57 -14.21 -22.03
CA VAL A 21 -5.59 -13.60 -20.70
C VAL A 21 -6.93 -12.89 -20.63
N GLN A 22 -7.92 -13.54 -20.02
CA GLN A 22 -9.16 -12.86 -19.65
C GLN A 22 -8.73 -11.72 -18.71
N PRO A 23 -9.06 -10.45 -19.02
CA PRO A 23 -8.88 -9.37 -18.07
C PRO A 23 -9.68 -9.73 -16.83
N ASP A 24 -9.13 -9.45 -15.67
CA ASP A 24 -9.73 -9.68 -14.36
C ASP A 24 -11.08 -8.95 -14.26
N SER A 25 -12.13 -9.59 -14.76
CA SER A 25 -13.50 -9.04 -14.77
C SER A 25 -13.97 -8.70 -13.36
N ASP A 26 -13.45 -9.37 -12.35
CA ASP A 26 -13.82 -9.16 -10.95
C ASP A 26 -13.17 -7.89 -10.40
N GLN A 27 -11.88 -7.64 -10.68
CA GLN A 27 -11.18 -6.42 -10.22
C GLN A 27 -11.75 -5.14 -10.86
N ASP A 28 -12.20 -5.20 -12.11
CA ASP A 28 -12.86 -4.07 -12.76
C ASP A 28 -14.23 -3.79 -12.13
N THR A 29 -14.94 -4.84 -11.69
CA THR A 29 -16.23 -4.72 -11.00
C THR A 29 -16.05 -4.11 -9.61
N GLU A 30 -15.08 -4.58 -8.82
CA GLU A 30 -14.75 -4.02 -7.49
C GLU A 30 -14.40 -2.53 -7.57
N LEU A 31 -13.54 -2.19 -8.53
CA LEU A 31 -13.11 -0.81 -8.75
C LEU A 31 -14.29 0.10 -9.16
N GLN A 32 -15.21 -0.42 -9.96
CA GLN A 32 -16.40 0.32 -10.37
C GLN A 32 -17.35 0.53 -9.18
N LEU A 33 -17.61 -0.52 -8.39
CA LEU A 33 -18.44 -0.43 -7.17
C LEU A 33 -17.91 0.62 -6.19
N LEU A 34 -16.58 0.63 -5.97
CA LEU A 34 -15.95 1.63 -5.11
C LEU A 34 -16.16 3.06 -5.63
N LYS A 35 -15.95 3.27 -6.93
CA LYS A 35 -16.15 4.60 -7.55
C LYS A 35 -17.60 5.05 -7.50
N ASP A 36 -18.51 4.12 -7.75
CA ASP A 36 -19.96 4.41 -7.71
C ASP A 36 -20.40 4.70 -6.27
N PHE A 37 -19.93 3.95 -5.27
CA PHE A 37 -20.14 4.26 -3.85
C PHE A 37 -19.72 5.71 -3.54
N ILE A 38 -18.48 6.08 -3.87
CA ILE A 38 -17.95 7.44 -3.64
C ILE A 38 -18.82 8.49 -4.36
N HIS A 39 -19.19 8.22 -5.62
CA HIS A 39 -20.02 9.12 -6.42
C HIS A 39 -21.40 9.34 -5.80
N PHE A 40 -22.10 8.26 -5.40
CA PHE A 40 -23.45 8.37 -4.86
C PHE A 40 -23.48 8.99 -3.46
N VAL A 41 -22.46 8.80 -2.64
CA VAL A 41 -22.29 9.58 -1.41
C VAL A 41 -22.17 11.06 -1.70
N LYS A 42 -21.33 11.44 -2.68
CA LYS A 42 -21.08 12.83 -3.08
C LYS A 42 -22.34 13.55 -3.55
N ILE A 43 -23.24 12.85 -4.25
CA ILE A 43 -24.51 13.43 -4.73
C ILE A 43 -25.69 13.22 -3.75
N ALA A 44 -25.39 12.80 -2.51
CA ALA A 44 -26.34 12.57 -1.42
C ALA A 44 -27.45 11.52 -1.73
N ARG A 45 -27.16 10.54 -2.60
CA ARG A 45 -28.03 9.37 -2.85
C ARG A 45 -27.60 8.24 -1.91
N PHE A 46 -27.86 8.44 -0.61
CA PHE A 46 -27.33 7.60 0.46
C PHE A 46 -27.95 6.20 0.48
N ASP A 47 -29.19 6.04 0.03
CA ASP A 47 -29.84 4.75 -0.20
C ASP A 47 -29.07 3.88 -1.20
N VAL A 48 -28.76 4.44 -2.38
CA VAL A 48 -28.01 3.75 -3.41
C VAL A 48 -26.55 3.50 -2.96
N ALA A 49 -25.94 4.47 -2.27
CA ALA A 49 -24.60 4.31 -1.74
C ALA A 49 -24.53 3.17 -0.69
N ALA A 50 -25.56 2.99 0.15
CA ALA A 50 -25.62 1.90 1.11
C ALA A 50 -25.63 0.53 0.40
N ASP A 51 -26.50 0.37 -0.60
CA ASP A 51 -26.60 -0.88 -1.39
C ASP A 51 -25.26 -1.22 -2.09
N LEU A 52 -24.55 -0.21 -2.64
CA LEU A 52 -23.27 -0.40 -3.28
C LEU A 52 -22.15 -0.73 -2.28
N GLY A 53 -22.17 -0.08 -1.11
CA GLY A 53 -21.24 -0.38 -0.04
C GLY A 53 -21.44 -1.77 0.56
N GLU A 54 -22.69 -2.25 0.67
CA GLU A 54 -22.98 -3.64 1.05
C GLU A 54 -22.44 -4.62 0.01
N GLN A 55 -22.70 -4.39 -1.27
CA GLN A 55 -22.16 -5.22 -2.35
C GLN A 55 -20.63 -5.30 -2.28
N LEU A 56 -19.95 -4.16 -2.05
CA LEU A 56 -18.50 -4.12 -1.93
C LEU A 56 -17.98 -4.93 -0.73
N LEU A 57 -18.68 -4.90 0.41
CA LEU A 57 -18.36 -5.69 1.59
C LEU A 57 -18.65 -7.19 1.38
N ASP A 58 -19.73 -7.53 0.68
CA ASP A 58 -20.15 -8.90 0.41
C ASP A 58 -19.22 -9.64 -0.58
N MET A 59 -18.36 -8.92 -1.31
CA MET A 59 -17.30 -9.52 -2.13
C MET A 59 -16.26 -10.28 -1.29
N GLY A 60 -16.24 -10.09 0.04
CA GLY A 60 -15.42 -10.86 0.96
C GLY A 60 -13.91 -10.64 0.81
N MET A 61 -13.50 -9.48 0.27
CA MET A 61 -12.11 -9.08 0.13
C MET A 61 -11.45 -8.95 1.50
N ASP A 62 -10.20 -9.41 1.64
CA ASP A 62 -9.42 -9.14 2.85
C ASP A 62 -9.04 -7.65 2.94
N SER A 63 -8.73 -7.21 4.17
CA SER A 63 -8.48 -5.80 4.45
C SER A 63 -7.28 -5.22 3.69
N GLU A 64 -6.24 -6.01 3.39
CA GLU A 64 -5.08 -5.55 2.61
C GLU A 64 -5.44 -5.37 1.14
N SER A 65 -6.21 -6.30 0.55
CA SER A 65 -6.74 -6.20 -0.81
C SER A 65 -7.68 -4.99 -0.97
N PHE A 66 -8.48 -4.70 0.07
CA PHE A 66 -9.33 -3.50 0.07
C PHE A 66 -8.52 -2.20 0.05
N VAL A 67 -7.42 -2.12 0.80
CA VAL A 67 -6.49 -0.97 0.71
C VAL A 67 -5.89 -0.86 -0.70
N ASP A 68 -5.49 -1.98 -1.33
CA ASP A 68 -5.02 -1.99 -2.72
C ASP A 68 -6.05 -1.44 -3.69
N LEU A 69 -7.31 -1.83 -3.53
CA LEU A 69 -8.41 -1.35 -4.36
C LEU A 69 -8.57 0.17 -4.24
N VAL A 70 -8.60 0.70 -3.02
CA VAL A 70 -8.71 2.15 -2.77
C VAL A 70 -7.52 2.90 -3.36
N GLU A 71 -6.29 2.41 -3.20
CA GLU A 71 -5.09 3.04 -3.77
C GLU A 71 -5.06 2.97 -5.30
N LYS A 72 -5.45 1.83 -5.91
CA LYS A 72 -5.57 1.66 -7.37
C LYS A 72 -6.62 2.58 -7.97
N SER A 73 -7.71 2.85 -7.25
CA SER A 73 -8.76 3.77 -7.70
C SER A 73 -8.25 5.19 -7.94
N ARG A 74 -7.15 5.58 -7.29
CA ARG A 74 -6.60 6.94 -7.24
C ARG A 74 -7.56 7.98 -6.62
N GLU A 75 -8.52 7.51 -5.85
CA GLU A 75 -9.55 8.34 -5.20
C GLU A 75 -9.49 8.27 -3.67
N LEU A 76 -8.32 7.97 -3.11
CA LEU A 76 -8.12 7.81 -1.66
C LEU A 76 -8.77 8.93 -0.84
N GLN A 77 -8.45 10.19 -1.14
CA GLN A 77 -9.02 11.33 -0.42
C GLN A 77 -10.55 11.37 -0.52
N ARG A 78 -11.09 11.10 -1.70
CA ARG A 78 -12.55 11.08 -1.91
C ARG A 78 -13.23 9.93 -1.20
N PHE A 79 -12.56 8.78 -1.11
CA PHE A 79 -13.02 7.65 -0.30
C PHE A 79 -13.09 8.02 1.17
N GLU A 80 -12.03 8.59 1.75
CA GLU A 80 -12.02 9.04 3.14
C GLU A 80 -13.09 10.10 3.42
N GLU A 81 -13.29 11.06 2.51
CA GLU A 81 -14.36 12.06 2.58
C GLU A 81 -15.75 11.42 2.51
N ALA A 82 -15.95 10.43 1.62
CA ALA A 82 -17.22 9.74 1.47
C ALA A 82 -17.55 8.92 2.71
N VAL A 83 -16.60 8.18 3.27
CA VAL A 83 -16.77 7.42 4.51
C VAL A 83 -17.09 8.36 5.68
N ALA A 84 -16.34 9.45 5.85
CA ALA A 84 -16.58 10.44 6.90
C ALA A 84 -17.94 11.13 6.76
N ALA A 85 -18.43 11.35 5.54
CA ALA A 85 -19.76 11.85 5.30
C ALA A 85 -20.83 10.80 5.61
N GLY A 86 -20.60 9.55 5.20
CA GLY A 86 -21.50 8.41 5.43
C GLY A 86 -21.74 8.13 6.90
N MET A 87 -20.71 8.23 7.73
CA MET A 87 -20.83 8.07 9.21
C MET A 87 -21.78 9.07 9.89
N ARG A 88 -22.17 10.14 9.20
CA ARG A 88 -23.11 11.14 9.71
C ARG A 88 -24.56 10.90 9.26
N VAL A 89 -24.76 9.89 8.42
CA VAL A 89 -26.07 9.60 7.80
C VAL A 89 -26.58 8.26 8.30
N PRO A 90 -27.67 8.18 9.06
CA PRO A 90 -28.11 6.96 9.75
C PRO A 90 -28.25 5.72 8.85
N VAL A 91 -28.71 5.87 7.61
CA VAL A 91 -28.86 4.75 6.67
C VAL A 91 -27.51 4.24 6.16
N LEU A 92 -26.49 5.09 6.10
CA LEU A 92 -25.17 4.77 5.54
C LEU A 92 -24.11 4.48 6.64
N GLU A 93 -24.35 4.95 7.88
CA GLU A 93 -23.39 4.84 8.99
C GLU A 93 -22.88 3.41 9.21
N PRO A 94 -23.71 2.33 9.26
CA PRO A 94 -23.21 0.99 9.51
C PRO A 94 -22.27 0.48 8.40
N ILE A 95 -22.52 0.87 7.16
CA ILE A 95 -21.71 0.48 6.00
C ILE A 95 -20.42 1.28 5.97
N ALA A 96 -20.52 2.61 6.14
CA ALA A 96 -19.36 3.49 6.21
C ALA A 96 -18.40 3.08 7.33
N ALA A 97 -18.90 2.71 8.51
CA ALA A 97 -18.08 2.23 9.62
C ALA A 97 -17.34 0.92 9.30
N LYS A 98 -18.01 -0.03 8.62
CA LYS A 98 -17.36 -1.27 8.19
C LYS A 98 -16.27 -1.03 7.15
N LEU A 99 -16.53 -0.18 6.15
CA LEU A 99 -15.55 0.18 5.12
C LEU A 99 -14.34 0.91 5.73
N ASP A 100 -14.57 1.83 6.67
CA ASP A 100 -13.52 2.50 7.41
C ASP A 100 -12.66 1.52 8.22
N SER A 101 -13.31 0.61 8.97
CA SER A 101 -12.61 -0.42 9.77
C SER A 101 -11.75 -1.31 8.87
N ALA A 102 -12.31 -1.84 7.77
CA ALA A 102 -11.56 -2.66 6.82
C ALA A 102 -10.35 -1.91 6.23
N PHE A 103 -10.52 -0.65 5.88
CA PHE A 103 -9.43 0.18 5.36
C PHE A 103 -8.32 0.43 6.41
N HIS A 104 -8.69 0.77 7.64
CA HIS A 104 -7.73 0.98 8.72
C HIS A 104 -7.01 -0.31 9.13
N GLU A 105 -7.72 -1.42 9.24
CA GLU A 105 -7.15 -2.74 9.53
C GLU A 105 -6.15 -3.16 8.46
N GLY A 106 -6.46 -2.96 7.18
CA GLY A 106 -5.56 -3.27 6.09
C GLY A 106 -4.30 -2.39 6.08
N LYS A 107 -4.43 -1.09 6.37
CA LYS A 107 -3.27 -0.19 6.56
C LYS A 107 -2.38 -0.66 7.71
N LEU A 108 -2.96 -1.08 8.83
CA LEU A 108 -2.21 -1.60 9.97
C LEU A 108 -1.56 -2.96 9.68
N ALA A 109 -2.24 -3.87 8.99
CA ALA A 109 -1.69 -5.16 8.59
C ALA A 109 -0.44 -4.97 7.72
N ARG A 110 -0.52 -4.11 6.71
CA ARG A 110 0.62 -3.74 5.86
C ARG A 110 1.75 -3.07 6.64
N ALA A 111 1.42 -2.18 7.54
CA ALA A 111 2.40 -1.48 8.36
C ALA A 111 3.24 -2.45 9.20
N ARG A 112 2.67 -3.57 9.61
CA ARG A 112 3.33 -4.62 10.39
C ARG A 112 4.06 -5.67 9.55
N ASN A 113 3.80 -5.71 8.24
CA ASN A 113 4.40 -6.67 7.33
C ASN A 113 5.86 -6.29 7.00
N PRO A 114 6.88 -7.08 7.43
CA PRO A 114 8.27 -6.73 7.19
C PRO A 114 8.65 -6.65 5.71
N GLN A 115 7.97 -7.40 4.85
CA GLN A 115 8.22 -7.38 3.39
C GLN A 115 7.71 -6.08 2.78
N GLU A 116 6.55 -5.59 3.21
CA GLU A 116 6.03 -4.29 2.79
C GLU A 116 6.91 -3.14 3.28
N VAL A 117 7.41 -3.21 4.51
CA VAL A 117 8.38 -2.24 5.03
C VAL A 117 9.64 -2.22 4.15
N ALA A 118 10.23 -3.39 3.84
CA ALA A 118 11.42 -3.50 2.98
C ALA A 118 11.16 -2.92 1.58
N ARG A 119 10.00 -3.21 0.98
CA ARG A 119 9.58 -2.68 -0.32
C ARG A 119 9.49 -1.15 -0.28
N ASN A 120 8.84 -0.61 0.74
CA ASN A 120 8.71 0.84 0.88
C ASN A 120 10.07 1.52 1.11
N ILE A 121 11.01 0.91 1.83
CA ILE A 121 12.37 1.43 1.97
C ILE A 121 13.06 1.50 0.60
N ALA A 122 12.95 0.46 -0.23
CA ALA A 122 13.51 0.48 -1.59
C ALA A 122 12.91 1.60 -2.46
N LEU A 123 11.61 1.87 -2.34
CA LEU A 123 10.92 2.93 -3.08
C LEU A 123 11.35 4.36 -2.69
N LEU A 124 12.10 4.56 -1.59
CA LEU A 124 12.56 5.88 -1.18
C LEU A 124 13.53 6.52 -2.17
N THR A 125 14.22 5.73 -3.00
CA THR A 125 15.15 6.22 -4.04
C THR A 125 14.51 6.34 -5.42
N GLU A 126 13.28 5.89 -5.57
CA GLU A 126 12.54 5.96 -6.82
C GLU A 126 11.99 7.36 -7.12
N GLY A 127 11.18 7.47 -8.17
CA GLY A 127 10.56 8.73 -8.59
C GLY A 127 9.74 9.40 -7.49
N LEU A 128 9.53 10.70 -7.60
CA LEU A 128 8.90 11.54 -6.57
C LEU A 128 7.60 10.95 -6.00
N ARG A 129 6.73 10.42 -6.87
CA ARG A 129 5.43 9.86 -6.46
C ARG A 129 5.58 8.59 -5.62
N ALA A 130 6.44 7.66 -6.06
CA ALA A 130 6.71 6.42 -5.33
C ALA A 130 7.34 6.72 -3.96
N ARG A 131 8.29 7.65 -3.92
CA ARG A 131 8.93 8.13 -2.69
C ARG A 131 7.94 8.73 -1.70
N SER A 132 7.03 9.58 -2.18
CA SER A 132 6.02 10.22 -1.32
C SER A 132 5.11 9.18 -0.67
N LEU A 133 4.61 8.22 -1.45
CA LEU A 133 3.78 7.12 -0.97
C LEU A 133 4.53 6.21 0.02
N ALA A 134 5.78 5.87 -0.30
CA ALA A 134 6.62 5.05 0.57
C ALA A 134 6.88 5.73 1.93
N ARG A 135 7.14 7.05 1.94
CA ARG A 135 7.32 7.82 3.18
C ARG A 135 6.07 7.79 4.05
N GLU A 136 4.92 8.01 3.46
CA GLU A 136 3.63 7.97 4.18
C GLU A 136 3.41 6.59 4.82
N ARG A 137 3.60 5.51 4.07
CA ARG A 137 3.46 4.13 4.55
C ARG A 137 4.44 3.80 5.68
N LEU A 138 5.69 4.24 5.57
CA LEU A 138 6.71 4.02 6.60
C LEU A 138 6.43 4.83 7.88
N ILE A 139 5.87 6.03 7.76
CA ILE A 139 5.42 6.82 8.92
C ILE A 139 4.25 6.11 9.63
N ILE A 140 3.30 5.56 8.87
CA ILE A 140 2.20 4.76 9.44
C ILE A 140 2.72 3.50 10.13
N ALA A 141 3.73 2.84 9.54
CA ALA A 141 4.37 1.67 10.14
C ALA A 141 5.05 1.98 11.48
N GLY A 142 5.54 3.22 11.67
CA GLY A 142 6.09 3.69 12.93
C GLY A 142 7.19 2.78 13.48
N GLU A 143 6.99 2.25 14.69
CA GLU A 143 7.95 1.39 15.39
C GLU A 143 8.27 0.09 14.64
N TYR A 144 7.32 -0.46 13.87
CA TYR A 144 7.53 -1.69 13.11
C TYR A 144 8.55 -1.53 11.97
N ALA A 145 8.68 -0.32 11.43
CA ALA A 145 9.67 -0.03 10.39
C ALA A 145 11.09 0.21 10.96
N MET A 146 11.22 0.54 12.24
CA MET A 146 12.48 1.00 12.83
C MET A 146 13.66 0.04 12.68
N PRO A 147 13.54 -1.28 12.90
CA PRO A 147 14.68 -2.19 12.75
C PRO A 147 15.25 -2.17 11.32
N GLN A 148 14.38 -2.13 10.31
CA GLN A 148 14.79 -2.11 8.91
C GLN A 148 15.30 -0.73 8.47
N LEU A 149 14.70 0.36 8.97
CA LEU A 149 15.17 1.72 8.73
C LEU A 149 16.56 1.95 9.31
N LEU A 150 16.80 1.47 10.54
CA LEU A 150 18.12 1.52 11.17
C LEU A 150 19.15 0.72 10.37
N ASN A 151 18.79 -0.50 9.96
CA ASN A 151 19.67 -1.30 9.12
C ASN A 151 19.99 -0.60 7.80
N ALA A 152 18.99 -0.04 7.13
CA ALA A 152 19.19 0.73 5.89
C ALA A 152 20.05 1.98 6.10
N TYR A 153 19.89 2.69 7.21
CA TYR A 153 20.68 3.86 7.53
C TYR A 153 22.13 3.56 7.87
N LEU A 154 22.39 2.49 8.62
CA LEU A 154 23.70 2.18 9.19
C LEU A 154 24.56 1.25 8.31
N GLN A 155 23.96 0.44 7.44
CA GLN A 155 24.67 -0.60 6.68
C GLN A 155 24.69 -0.38 5.17
N GLN A 156 23.85 0.51 4.63
CA GLN A 156 23.80 0.76 3.19
C GLN A 156 24.94 1.68 2.74
N GLU A 157 25.56 1.32 1.62
CA GLU A 157 26.56 2.14 0.93
C GLU A 157 25.92 3.21 0.03
N ASP A 158 24.64 3.04 -0.31
CA ASP A 158 23.87 4.00 -1.10
C ASP A 158 23.60 5.28 -0.31
N LEU A 159 24.35 6.31 -0.63
CA LEU A 159 24.23 7.63 -0.01
C LEU A 159 22.86 8.28 -0.24
N SER A 160 22.22 7.97 -1.38
CA SER A 160 20.89 8.50 -1.70
C SER A 160 19.85 7.89 -0.77
N LEU A 161 19.85 6.56 -0.61
CA LEU A 161 18.96 5.87 0.32
C LEU A 161 19.19 6.34 1.76
N LYS A 162 20.46 6.41 2.18
CA LYS A 162 20.84 6.89 3.51
C LYS A 162 20.27 8.28 3.80
N ALA A 163 20.39 9.21 2.86
CA ALA A 163 19.86 10.57 3.01
C ALA A 163 18.32 10.58 3.07
N GLN A 164 17.62 9.72 2.31
CA GLN A 164 16.17 9.63 2.38
C GLN A 164 15.70 9.02 3.70
N VAL A 165 16.37 7.99 4.18
CA VAL A 165 16.05 7.37 5.48
C VAL A 165 16.32 8.35 6.63
N GLN A 166 17.43 9.11 6.60
CA GLN A 166 17.70 10.15 7.60
C GLN A 166 16.57 11.18 7.67
N ARG A 167 16.13 11.69 6.52
CA ARG A 167 15.00 12.63 6.45
C ARG A 167 13.72 12.02 7.00
N LEU A 168 13.46 10.75 6.66
CA LEU A 168 12.29 10.05 7.16
C LEU A 168 12.32 9.89 8.69
N LEU A 169 13.46 9.49 9.27
CA LEU A 169 13.63 9.38 10.72
C LEU A 169 13.39 10.72 11.43
N VAL A 170 13.86 11.82 10.85
CA VAL A 170 13.60 13.17 11.36
C VAL A 170 12.11 13.52 11.28
N ASP A 171 11.42 13.18 10.19
CA ASP A 171 9.98 13.43 10.02
C ASP A 171 9.12 12.57 10.95
N MET A 172 9.56 11.34 11.28
CA MET A 172 8.90 10.49 12.28
C MET A 172 8.96 11.10 13.68
N GLY A 173 9.89 12.01 13.91
CA GLY A 173 10.00 12.79 15.14
C GLY A 173 10.10 11.92 16.38
N ARG A 174 9.23 12.17 17.37
CA ARG A 174 9.23 11.44 18.66
C ARG A 174 9.13 9.91 18.52
N HIS A 175 8.50 9.40 17.45
CA HIS A 175 8.37 7.96 17.21
C HIS A 175 9.71 7.30 16.90
N ALA A 176 10.69 8.05 16.39
CA ALA A 176 12.03 7.56 16.12
C ALA A 176 12.95 7.65 17.35
N ILE A 177 12.71 8.58 18.30
CA ILE A 177 13.63 8.88 19.41
C ILE A 177 13.89 7.65 20.28
N VAL A 178 12.85 6.98 20.79
CA VAL A 178 13.01 5.85 21.70
C VAL A 178 13.73 4.68 21.03
N PRO A 179 13.33 4.22 19.82
CA PRO A 179 14.07 3.18 19.11
C PRO A 179 15.54 3.54 18.81
N LEU A 180 15.83 4.79 18.43
CA LEU A 180 17.20 5.27 18.17
C LEU A 180 18.06 5.20 19.44
N ILE A 181 17.55 5.69 20.56
CA ILE A 181 18.26 5.64 21.84
C ILE A 181 18.48 4.19 22.31
N THR A 182 17.48 3.34 22.15
CA THR A 182 17.56 1.93 22.55
C THR A 182 18.61 1.16 21.72
N ALA A 183 18.79 1.49 20.44
CA ALA A 183 19.78 0.85 19.59
C ALA A 183 21.21 1.32 19.86
N MET A 184 21.44 2.51 20.40
CA MET A 184 22.77 3.11 20.58
C MET A 184 23.78 2.24 21.34
N PRO A 185 23.44 1.59 22.47
CA PRO A 185 24.41 0.82 23.26
C PRO A 185 25.00 -0.40 22.51
N GLU A 186 24.28 -0.91 21.52
CA GLU A 186 24.68 -2.09 20.74
C GLU A 186 25.57 -1.73 19.53
N LEU A 187 25.79 -0.45 19.27
CA LEU A 187 26.50 0.04 18.09
C LEU A 187 27.95 0.43 18.43
N ASN A 188 28.82 0.40 17.43
CA ASN A 188 30.18 0.94 17.52
C ASN A 188 30.19 2.47 17.33
N GLY A 189 31.33 3.12 17.70
CA GLY A 189 31.46 4.58 17.74
C GLY A 189 30.93 5.35 16.51
N THR A 190 31.33 4.95 15.30
CA THR A 190 30.90 5.62 14.06
C THR A 190 29.39 5.52 13.83
N ARG A 191 28.79 4.36 14.17
CA ARG A 191 27.35 4.18 14.04
C ARG A 191 26.58 4.91 15.16
N GLN A 192 27.16 5.02 16.35
CA GLN A 192 26.62 5.85 17.43
C GLN A 192 26.61 7.33 17.04
N GLU A 193 27.70 7.83 16.43
CA GLU A 193 27.77 9.19 15.90
C GLU A 193 26.67 9.46 14.87
N ALA A 194 26.44 8.54 13.93
CA ALA A 194 25.38 8.66 12.93
C ALA A 194 23.98 8.74 13.57
N ILE A 195 23.71 7.95 14.61
CA ILE A 195 22.43 8.04 15.35
C ILE A 195 22.33 9.33 16.13
N ALA A 196 23.40 9.76 16.79
CA ALA A 196 23.41 11.03 17.51
C ALA A 196 23.16 12.24 16.60
N GLU A 197 23.69 12.19 15.36
CA GLU A 197 23.39 13.19 14.34
C GLU A 197 21.89 13.25 14.02
N VAL A 198 21.25 12.11 13.76
CA VAL A 198 19.80 12.05 13.49
C VAL A 198 19.00 12.59 14.67
N LEU A 199 19.35 12.17 15.90
CA LEU A 199 18.68 12.64 17.11
C LEU A 199 18.80 14.17 17.28
N GLY A 200 19.96 14.74 16.91
CA GLY A 200 20.19 16.19 16.94
C GLY A 200 19.35 16.97 15.90
N LEU A 201 18.94 16.31 14.82
CA LEU A 201 18.10 16.91 13.77
C LEU A 201 16.60 16.84 14.08
N ILE A 202 16.18 15.97 15.01
CA ILE A 202 14.75 15.84 15.37
C ILE A 202 14.33 17.06 16.21
N PRO A 203 13.35 17.85 15.73
CA PRO A 203 12.92 19.05 16.46
C PRO A 203 12.21 18.67 17.77
N TYR A 204 12.83 18.99 18.89
CA TYR A 204 12.24 18.79 20.20
C TYR A 204 11.33 20.01 20.52
N ARG A 205 10.03 19.85 20.29
CA ARG A 205 9.06 20.79 20.83
C ARG A 205 8.69 20.35 22.24
N THR A 206 9.23 21.04 23.24
CA THR A 206 8.67 21.03 24.60
C THR A 206 7.29 21.70 24.54
N SER A 207 6.23 20.91 24.79
CA SER A 207 4.86 21.44 24.99
C SER A 207 4.74 22.07 26.34
#